data_12c1362e166da2db20f47003c5b73004
#
_entry.id   12c1362e166da2db20f47003c5b73004
#
_cell.length_a   1.000
_cell.length_b   1.000
_cell.length_c   1.000
_cell.angle_alpha   90.00
_cell.angle_beta   90.00
_cell.angle_gamma   90.00
#
_symmetry.space_group_name_H-M   'P 1'
#
loop_
_entity.id
_entity.type
_entity.pdbx_description
1 polymer ?
#
loop_
_entity_poly.entity_id
_entity_poly.type
_entity_poly.pdbx_seq_one_letter_code
_entity_poly.pdbx_strand_id
1 'polypeptide(L)'
;MVVALMPAEEFEKIREVWPGAQLRSDGGNAAVYLPAFEFSCGGRAVTMDLLLYPHSRSCYVTRLFFRQALARGPNWQSHFVCGETWCAPSWNNVHPNQPWVSMLANHLKAVE
;
A
#
# COMPACT_ATOMS: atom_id res chain seq x y z
N MET A 1 14.36 -14.39 18.06
CA MET A 1 13.36 -15.21 17.37
C MET A 1 12.69 -14.38 16.27
N VAL A 2 12.64 -14.91 15.08
CA VAL A 2 11.97 -14.24 13.96
C VAL A 2 10.51 -14.63 13.97
N VAL A 3 9.61 -13.65 13.98
CA VAL A 3 8.17 -13.89 13.88
C VAL A 3 7.79 -13.75 12.40
N ALA A 4 7.34 -14.84 11.81
CA ALA A 4 6.85 -14.81 10.44
C ALA A 4 5.46 -14.16 10.40
N LEU A 5 5.28 -13.18 9.52
CA LEU A 5 3.98 -12.59 9.27
C LEU A 5 3.19 -13.48 8.31
N MET A 6 2.00 -13.87 8.69
CA MET A 6 1.13 -14.71 7.86
C MET A 6 0.20 -13.81 7.04
N PRO A 7 0.28 -13.84 5.70
CA PRO A 7 -0.52 -12.94 4.85
C PRO A 7 -2.02 -12.96 5.16
N ALA A 8 -2.60 -14.12 5.39
CA ALA A 8 -4.02 -14.22 5.70
C ALA A 8 -4.38 -13.50 7.01
N GLU A 9 -3.53 -13.62 8.02
CA GLU A 9 -3.77 -12.96 9.32
C GLU A 9 -3.55 -11.45 9.22
N GLU A 10 -2.53 -11.02 8.49
CA GLU A 10 -2.25 -9.59 8.29
C GLU A 10 -3.37 -8.93 7.48
N PHE A 11 -3.87 -9.61 6.47
CA PHE A 11 -5.00 -9.13 5.68
C PHE A 11 -6.26 -8.97 6.55
N GLU A 12 -6.56 -9.94 7.41
CA GLU A 12 -7.74 -9.84 8.30
C GLU A 12 -7.64 -8.65 9.25
N LYS A 13 -6.45 -8.31 9.73
CA LYS A 13 -6.26 -7.12 10.57
C LYS A 13 -6.56 -5.83 9.79
N ILE A 14 -6.20 -5.78 8.51
CA ILE A 14 -6.55 -4.65 7.66
C ILE A 14 -8.07 -4.58 7.48
N ARG A 15 -8.72 -5.71 7.25
CA ARG A 15 -10.18 -5.77 7.10
C ARG A 15 -10.93 -5.30 8.35
N GLU A 16 -10.37 -5.49 9.53
CA GLU A 16 -10.96 -4.96 10.76
C GLU A 16 -11.04 -3.43 10.74
N VAL A 17 -10.01 -2.78 10.16
CA VAL A 17 -9.94 -1.32 10.03
C VAL A 17 -10.67 -0.83 8.79
N TRP A 18 -10.61 -1.60 7.69
CA TRP A 18 -11.22 -1.23 6.42
C TRP A 18 -11.96 -2.45 5.83
N PRO A 19 -13.25 -2.63 6.18
CA PRO A 19 -14.00 -3.85 5.78
C PRO A 19 -14.07 -4.11 4.28
N GLY A 20 -13.92 -3.07 3.44
CA GLY A 20 -13.92 -3.19 1.99
C GLY A 20 -12.63 -3.75 1.40
N ALA A 21 -11.59 -3.97 2.19
CA ALA A 21 -10.31 -4.47 1.70
C ALA A 21 -10.45 -5.83 1.01
N GLN A 22 -9.70 -6.04 -0.07
CA GLN A 22 -9.72 -7.28 -0.84
C GLN A 22 -8.30 -7.78 -1.04
N LEU A 23 -8.11 -9.09 -0.88
CA LEU A 23 -6.83 -9.72 -1.14
C LEU A 23 -6.68 -9.97 -2.64
N ARG A 24 -5.56 -9.53 -3.21
CA ARG A 24 -5.22 -9.70 -4.63
C ARG A 24 -3.91 -10.47 -4.75
N SER A 25 -3.61 -10.93 -5.95
CA SER A 25 -2.35 -11.63 -6.24
C SER A 25 -1.71 -11.03 -7.48
N ASP A 26 -0.40 -10.82 -7.42
CA ASP A 26 0.41 -10.34 -8.53
C ASP A 26 1.62 -11.27 -8.66
N GLY A 27 1.59 -12.15 -9.67
CA GLY A 27 2.67 -13.12 -9.87
C GLY A 27 2.93 -14.02 -8.68
N GLY A 28 1.88 -14.38 -7.93
CA GLY A 28 2.00 -15.21 -6.72
C GLY A 28 2.24 -14.42 -5.44
N ASN A 29 2.45 -13.11 -5.52
CA ASN A 29 2.62 -12.25 -4.34
C ASN A 29 1.28 -11.65 -3.93
N ALA A 30 0.98 -11.71 -2.64
CA ALA A 30 -0.24 -11.12 -2.10
C ALA A 30 -0.15 -9.59 -2.11
N ALA A 31 -1.26 -8.95 -2.47
CA ALA A 31 -1.42 -7.49 -2.38
C ALA A 31 -2.79 -7.19 -1.80
N VAL A 32 -2.98 -6.02 -1.20
CA VAL A 32 -4.24 -5.64 -0.58
C VAL A 32 -4.84 -4.46 -1.33
N TYR A 33 -5.99 -4.70 -1.96
CA TYR A 33 -6.76 -3.66 -2.63
C TYR A 33 -7.67 -2.98 -1.62
N LEU A 34 -7.59 -1.65 -1.56
CA LEU A 34 -8.34 -0.81 -0.62
C LEU A 34 -9.23 0.14 -1.43
N PRO A 35 -10.47 -0.27 -1.77
CA PRO A 35 -11.35 0.56 -2.58
C PRO A 35 -11.83 1.78 -1.81
N ALA A 36 -11.82 2.93 -2.47
CA ALA A 36 -12.32 4.20 -1.93
C ALA A 36 -11.78 4.49 -0.51
N PHE A 37 -10.48 4.28 -0.35
CA PHE A 37 -9.83 4.50 0.95
C PHE A 37 -9.66 5.99 1.22
N GLU A 38 -10.03 6.42 2.43
CA GLU A 38 -9.90 7.81 2.84
C GLU A 38 -8.63 8.03 3.64
N PHE A 39 -7.86 9.06 3.25
CA PHE A 39 -6.61 9.41 3.93
C PHE A 39 -6.35 10.90 3.81
N SER A 40 -5.33 11.39 4.50
CA SER A 40 -4.95 12.81 4.46
C SER A 40 -3.79 13.03 3.50
N CYS A 41 -3.93 14.03 2.64
CA CYS A 41 -2.87 14.47 1.73
C CYS A 41 -2.68 15.97 1.91
N GLY A 42 -1.55 16.38 2.50
CA GLY A 42 -1.28 17.79 2.74
C GLY A 42 -2.34 18.48 3.60
N GLY A 43 -2.92 17.76 4.56
CA GLY A 43 -3.95 18.29 5.45
C GLY A 43 -5.37 18.23 4.89
N ARG A 44 -5.56 17.67 3.70
CA ARG A 44 -6.87 17.52 3.07
C ARG A 44 -7.29 16.06 3.03
N ALA A 45 -8.56 15.78 3.24
CA ALA A 45 -9.11 14.44 3.07
C ALA A 45 -9.18 14.10 1.59
N VAL A 46 -8.65 12.92 1.24
CA VAL A 46 -8.67 12.39 -0.13
C VAL A 46 -9.22 10.98 -0.08
N THR A 47 -10.06 10.65 -1.05
CA THR A 47 -10.61 9.30 -1.21
C THR A 47 -10.22 8.76 -2.57
N MET A 48 -9.55 7.62 -2.60
CA MET A 48 -9.24 6.91 -3.84
C MET A 48 -8.87 5.47 -3.56
N ASP A 49 -8.83 4.66 -4.60
CA ASP A 49 -8.39 3.27 -4.46
C ASP A 49 -6.89 3.22 -4.20
N LEU A 50 -6.48 2.38 -3.25
CA LEU A 50 -5.08 2.09 -2.94
C LEU A 50 -4.80 0.61 -3.12
N LEU A 51 -3.52 0.28 -3.36
CA LEU A 51 -3.04 -1.10 -3.42
C LEU A 51 -1.77 -1.20 -2.59
N LEU A 52 -1.83 -1.90 -1.47
CA LEU A 52 -0.67 -2.15 -0.63
C LEU A 52 0.06 -3.39 -1.14
N TYR A 53 1.34 -3.24 -1.46
CA TYR A 53 2.20 -4.31 -1.96
C TYR A 53 3.29 -4.58 -0.91
N PRO A 54 3.07 -5.57 -0.02
CA PRO A 54 3.95 -5.78 1.14
C PRO A 54 5.19 -6.61 0.81
N HIS A 55 5.64 -6.57 -0.44
CA HIS A 55 6.79 -7.33 -0.92
C HIS A 55 7.73 -6.44 -1.73
N SER A 56 8.95 -6.92 -1.93
CA SER A 56 9.92 -6.22 -2.76
C SER A 56 9.43 -6.11 -4.21
N ARG A 57 9.53 -4.90 -4.76
CA ARG A 57 9.18 -4.63 -6.15
C ARG A 57 9.94 -3.42 -6.65
N SER A 58 10.59 -3.55 -7.83
CA SER A 58 11.31 -2.45 -8.49
C SER A 58 12.30 -1.75 -7.56
N CYS A 59 13.11 -2.53 -6.84
CA CYS A 59 14.12 -2.06 -5.89
C CYS A 59 13.57 -1.40 -4.62
N TYR A 60 12.27 -1.46 -4.39
CA TYR A 60 11.64 -1.02 -3.13
C TYR A 60 11.30 -2.23 -2.28
N VAL A 61 11.50 -2.14 -0.96
CA VAL A 61 11.25 -3.27 -0.06
C VAL A 61 9.77 -3.55 0.14
N THR A 62 8.94 -2.52 0.07
CA THR A 62 7.48 -2.61 -0.01
C THR A 62 6.97 -1.39 -0.77
N ARG A 63 5.72 -1.43 -1.24
CA ARG A 63 5.14 -0.28 -1.93
C ARG A 63 3.68 -0.07 -1.58
N LEU A 64 3.24 1.18 -1.67
CA LEU A 64 1.83 1.54 -1.70
C LEU A 64 1.57 2.23 -3.04
N PHE A 65 0.62 1.69 -3.78
CA PHE A 65 0.19 2.26 -5.05
C PHE A 65 -1.10 3.03 -4.85
N PHE A 66 -1.21 4.15 -5.56
CA PHE A 66 -2.36 5.05 -5.53
C PHE A 66 -3.00 5.06 -6.91
N ARG A 67 -4.30 5.25 -6.98
CA ARG A 67 -4.99 5.29 -8.28
C ARG A 67 -4.51 6.46 -9.14
N GLN A 68 -4.19 7.59 -8.52
CA GLN A 68 -3.69 8.78 -9.19
C GLN A 68 -2.52 9.39 -8.40
N ALA A 69 -1.62 10.07 -9.12
CA ALA A 69 -0.56 10.83 -8.48
C ALA A 69 -1.15 12.01 -7.70
N LEU A 70 -0.51 12.35 -6.59
CA LEU A 70 -0.95 13.42 -5.72
C LEU A 70 0.03 14.60 -5.77
N ALA A 71 -0.38 15.76 -5.21
CA ALA A 71 0.47 16.94 -5.16
C ALA A 71 1.60 16.80 -4.12
N ARG A 72 1.51 15.83 -3.22
CA ARG A 72 2.51 15.55 -2.18
C ARG A 72 3.21 14.25 -2.49
N GLY A 73 4.45 14.11 -2.03
CA GLY A 73 5.26 12.93 -2.26
C GLY A 73 6.28 13.09 -3.38
N PRO A 74 7.43 12.39 -3.32
CA PRO A 74 8.52 12.54 -4.28
C PRO A 74 8.34 11.68 -5.53
N ASN A 75 8.70 12.21 -6.70
CA ASN A 75 8.92 11.45 -7.94
C ASN A 75 7.85 10.41 -8.27
N TRP A 76 6.63 10.85 -8.48
CA TRP A 76 5.53 9.97 -8.86
C TRP A 76 5.77 9.30 -10.21
N GLN A 77 5.51 8.00 -10.29
CA GLN A 77 5.65 7.20 -11.51
C GLN A 77 4.46 6.28 -11.68
N SER A 78 4.15 5.93 -12.92
CA SER A 78 3.10 4.96 -13.25
C SER A 78 3.65 3.54 -13.23
N HIS A 79 2.82 2.59 -12.78
CA HIS A 79 3.14 1.18 -12.73
C HIS A 79 1.93 0.35 -13.16
N PHE A 80 2.18 -0.81 -13.76
CA PHE A 80 1.14 -1.77 -14.08
C PHE A 80 1.21 -2.92 -13.09
N VAL A 81 0.20 -3.06 -12.24
CA VAL A 81 0.17 -4.03 -11.15
C VAL A 81 -1.23 -4.63 -11.05
N CYS A 82 -1.33 -5.93 -10.86
CA CYS A 82 -2.61 -6.65 -10.73
C CYS A 82 -3.57 -6.34 -11.88
N GLY A 83 -3.04 -6.17 -13.09
CA GLY A 83 -3.84 -5.92 -14.29
C GLY A 83 -4.35 -4.50 -14.47
N GLU A 84 -3.89 -3.55 -13.66
CA GLU A 84 -4.34 -2.16 -13.71
C GLU A 84 -3.17 -1.18 -13.60
N THR A 85 -3.39 0.05 -14.07
CA THR A 85 -2.40 1.12 -13.95
C THR A 85 -2.55 1.83 -12.62
N TRP A 86 -1.43 2.00 -11.92
CA TRP A 86 -1.34 2.66 -10.62
C TRP A 86 -0.23 3.69 -10.63
N CYS A 87 -0.24 4.58 -9.65
CA CYS A 87 0.83 5.56 -9.45
C CYS A 87 1.46 5.35 -8.08
N ALA A 88 2.77 5.54 -7.98
CA ALA A 88 3.46 5.45 -6.69
C ALA A 88 4.55 6.49 -6.59
N PRO A 89 4.75 7.08 -5.40
CA PRO A 89 5.87 7.98 -5.15
C PRO A 89 7.15 7.17 -4.88
N SER A 90 8.31 7.82 -5.03
CA SER A 90 9.60 7.24 -4.66
C SER A 90 9.78 7.34 -3.14
N TRP A 91 9.15 6.43 -2.41
CA TRP A 91 9.16 6.37 -0.94
C TRP A 91 9.61 4.99 -0.51
N ASN A 92 10.81 4.92 0.06
CA ASN A 92 11.42 3.66 0.47
C ASN A 92 11.54 3.56 2.00
N ASN A 93 12.20 2.51 2.49
CA ASN A 93 12.46 2.25 3.91
C ASN A 93 11.21 1.91 4.74
N VAL A 94 10.14 1.48 4.10
CA VAL A 94 9.01 0.89 4.81
C VAL A 94 9.24 -0.62 4.85
N HIS A 95 9.71 -1.10 5.99
CA HIS A 95 10.18 -2.47 6.12
C HIS A 95 9.08 -3.52 5.94
N PRO A 96 9.38 -4.67 5.32
CA PRO A 96 8.41 -5.75 5.17
C PRO A 96 8.14 -6.52 6.48
N ASN A 97 9.01 -6.38 7.49
CA ASN A 97 8.92 -7.10 8.76
C ASN A 97 8.14 -6.31 9.80
N GLN A 98 6.95 -5.86 9.44
CA GLN A 98 6.03 -5.17 10.34
C GLN A 98 4.60 -5.50 9.96
N PRO A 99 3.64 -5.32 10.87
CA PRO A 99 2.22 -5.53 10.52
C PRO A 99 1.82 -4.70 9.31
N TRP A 100 0.99 -5.25 8.44
CA TRP A 100 0.58 -4.57 7.23
C TRP A 100 -0.21 -3.28 7.51
N VAL A 101 -0.95 -3.23 8.62
CA VAL A 101 -1.63 -2.00 9.06
C VAL A 101 -0.59 -0.89 9.34
N SER A 102 0.50 -1.23 10.00
CA SER A 102 1.59 -0.29 10.27
C SER A 102 2.32 0.10 8.99
N MET A 103 2.51 -0.86 8.08
CA MET A 103 3.13 -0.64 6.78
C MET A 103 2.33 0.37 5.96
N LEU A 104 1.00 0.21 5.92
CA LEU A 104 0.10 1.15 5.25
C LEU A 104 0.24 2.56 5.83
N ALA A 105 0.21 2.69 7.15
CA ALA A 105 0.36 3.97 7.82
C ALA A 105 1.71 4.63 7.51
N ASN A 106 2.79 3.85 7.48
CA ASN A 106 4.12 4.36 7.17
C ASN A 106 4.26 4.83 5.73
N HIS A 107 3.61 4.15 4.78
CA HIS A 107 3.57 4.61 3.39
C HIS A 107 2.77 5.90 3.23
N LEU A 108 1.68 6.05 3.96
CA LEU A 108 0.83 7.24 3.86
C LEU A 108 1.53 8.50 4.36
N LYS A 109 2.60 8.38 5.13
CA LYS A 109 3.43 9.52 5.54
C LYS A 109 4.04 10.26 4.35
N ALA A 110 4.25 9.58 3.24
CA ALA A 110 4.81 10.19 2.03
C ALA A 110 3.95 11.32 1.48
N VAL A 111 2.66 11.30 1.76
CA VAL A 111 1.67 12.25 1.20
C VAL A 111 0.99 13.12 2.26
N GLU A 112 1.39 13.00 3.50
CA GLU A 112 0.85 13.83 4.59
C GLU A 112 1.04 15.33 4.39
#